data_02015b026cb42e31e5995e7fab7a8686
#
_entry.id   02015b026cb42e31e5995e7fab7a8686
#
_cell.length_a   1.000
_cell.length_b   1.000
_cell.length_c   1.000
_cell.angle_alpha   90.00
_cell.angle_beta   90.00
_cell.angle_gamma   90.00
#
_symmetry.space_group_name_H-M   'P 1'
#
loop_
_entity.id
_entity.type
_entity.pdbx_description
1 polymer ?
#
loop_
_entity_poly.entity_id
_entity_poly.type
_entity_poly.pdbx_seq_one_letter_code
_entity_poly.pdbx_strand_id
1 'polypeptide(L)'
;MSTRPPIVPAVVAGAVLLILAVIAVLAAEAAGAGNVVLRNAGAIAGAGAPIAAMIADLAGAIALGGALLAGWLLRVPADRSRAMLVVAVAVGVTTVARGLALLFSYAIATGQPVGSERFGSDLAVYLATDLGVWLLTALLVSAAATAVAVTGTSRGLARVVTVMMVAVMFCAAMTGHASGDSNHEVATSTMMVHLLAVGIWLGGLAVLQLLPATSRDDAAVVRGYSHLALIAWIALGLSGVWALGVRMNGLGDLVTSPYVQIAAAKAALLLALGAMGVLQRRQIATGLARTAPGEGLPPVAVYRRLALMELALLGLAVSLAAAMSSSPPSAEAAAPPPGPAAVLSGYALPPAPDLAAVLTQWRPDPSGMALACVLLLAWWRPTAPARERAASIRLVAGASVLVLLTSGPLNVYSKVLISAHVLQHVLLLALAGTLIGSAVTVLAALRVLVRRRTWLAALLAAAPVALLAGAYAGPLLRLALDSHVAHLGLQMLALGGGVLAVLLVRAVLGDAPDPNAQRGRRDSRAIRAVAVAGAPLLLLLVAGIVLSTTDTLLAASWFGATGRDWRMDALADQHRGGAAVIVLSVVGLLLAAATLLRGTEPVRSRTPEKTRG
;
A
#
# COMPACT_ATOMS: atom_id res chain seq x y z
N MET A 1 -36.36 -8.39 -29.22
CA MET A 1 -36.66 -7.02 -28.74
C MET A 1 -35.35 -6.28 -28.57
N SER A 2 -34.98 -5.42 -29.50
CA SER A 2 -33.78 -4.57 -29.44
C SER A 2 -34.06 -3.41 -28.49
N THR A 3 -33.60 -3.51 -27.25
CA THR A 3 -33.63 -2.38 -26.31
C THR A 3 -32.48 -1.46 -26.69
N ARG A 4 -32.77 -0.36 -27.38
CA ARG A 4 -31.83 0.74 -27.54
C ARG A 4 -31.36 1.17 -26.14
N PRO A 5 -30.04 1.36 -25.92
CA PRO A 5 -29.56 1.88 -24.65
C PRO A 5 -30.23 3.24 -24.41
N PRO A 6 -30.67 3.54 -23.19
CA PRO A 6 -31.33 4.81 -22.90
C PRO A 6 -30.32 5.94 -23.14
N ILE A 7 -30.56 6.77 -24.16
CA ILE A 7 -29.70 7.89 -24.58
C ILE A 7 -29.51 8.91 -23.41
N VAL A 8 -30.54 9.11 -22.61
CA VAL A 8 -30.55 10.07 -21.49
C VAL A 8 -29.42 9.85 -20.47
N PRO A 9 -29.14 8.62 -19.94
CA PRO A 9 -28.04 8.44 -18.99
C PRO A 9 -26.65 8.68 -19.60
N ALA A 10 -26.45 8.38 -20.87
CA ALA A 10 -25.17 8.62 -21.54
C ALA A 10 -24.91 10.13 -21.74
N VAL A 11 -25.94 10.88 -22.12
CA VAL A 11 -25.85 12.35 -22.24
C VAL A 11 -25.57 13.01 -20.89
N VAL A 12 -26.27 12.59 -19.84
CA VAL A 12 -26.02 13.11 -18.47
C VAL A 12 -24.59 12.80 -18.01
N ALA A 13 -24.12 11.57 -18.21
CA ALA A 13 -22.75 11.20 -17.84
C ALA A 13 -21.72 12.02 -18.62
N GLY A 14 -21.94 12.23 -19.94
CA GLY A 14 -21.07 13.07 -20.77
C GLY A 14 -21.06 14.53 -20.31
N ALA A 15 -22.21 15.09 -19.96
CA ALA A 15 -22.31 16.44 -19.44
C ALA A 15 -21.59 16.61 -18.09
N VAL A 16 -21.73 15.65 -17.19
CA VAL A 16 -21.00 15.63 -15.90
C VAL A 16 -19.49 15.59 -16.13
N LEU A 17 -19.02 14.70 -17.00
CA LEU A 17 -17.58 14.61 -17.32
C LEU A 17 -17.04 15.91 -17.96
N LEU A 18 -17.83 16.56 -18.83
CA LEU A 18 -17.46 17.84 -19.42
C LEU A 18 -17.36 18.94 -18.35
N ILE A 19 -18.33 19.01 -17.43
CA ILE A 19 -18.30 19.98 -16.32
C ILE A 19 -17.05 19.73 -15.45
N LEU A 20 -16.75 18.47 -15.10
CA LEU A 20 -15.58 18.12 -14.33
C LEU A 20 -14.28 18.48 -15.04
N ALA A 21 -14.19 18.28 -16.35
CA ALA A 21 -13.05 18.68 -17.18
C ALA A 21 -12.85 20.21 -17.19
N VAL A 22 -13.93 20.97 -17.37
CA VAL A 22 -13.90 22.45 -17.30
C VAL A 22 -13.41 22.90 -15.92
N ILE A 23 -13.93 22.32 -14.85
CA ILE A 23 -13.48 22.65 -13.48
C ILE A 23 -12.00 22.36 -13.31
N ALA A 24 -11.48 21.21 -13.81
CA ALA A 24 -10.07 20.86 -13.71
C ALA A 24 -9.17 21.89 -14.40
N VAL A 25 -9.55 22.35 -15.60
CA VAL A 25 -8.80 23.37 -16.35
C VAL A 25 -8.85 24.73 -15.65
N LEU A 26 -10.04 25.22 -15.32
CA LEU A 26 -10.21 26.53 -14.67
C LEU A 26 -9.52 26.60 -13.30
N ALA A 27 -9.60 25.53 -12.52
CA ALA A 27 -8.91 25.44 -11.23
C ALA A 27 -7.38 25.38 -11.39
N ALA A 28 -6.87 24.70 -12.42
CA ALA A 28 -5.44 24.68 -12.74
C ALA A 28 -4.92 26.08 -13.15
N GLU A 29 -5.66 26.79 -14.00
CA GLU A 29 -5.33 28.16 -14.38
C GLU A 29 -5.37 29.12 -13.18
N ALA A 30 -6.41 29.03 -12.35
CA ALA A 30 -6.53 29.83 -11.13
C ALA A 30 -5.41 29.55 -10.12
N ALA A 31 -4.88 28.33 -10.09
CA ALA A 31 -3.76 27.95 -9.24
C ALA A 31 -2.37 28.25 -9.87
N GLY A 32 -2.32 28.94 -10.99
CA GLY A 32 -1.08 29.45 -11.59
C GLY A 32 -0.37 28.46 -12.53
N ALA A 33 -1.04 27.42 -13.02
CA ALA A 33 -0.46 26.48 -13.98
C ALA A 33 0.06 27.16 -15.26
N GLY A 34 -0.54 28.28 -15.65
CA GLY A 34 -0.12 29.11 -16.81
C GLY A 34 1.11 30.01 -16.58
N ASN A 35 1.52 30.20 -15.33
CA ASN A 35 2.59 31.16 -14.97
C ASN A 35 4.01 30.56 -15.03
N VAL A 36 4.17 29.32 -15.43
CA VAL A 36 5.48 28.70 -15.64
C VAL A 36 6.06 29.19 -16.97
N VAL A 37 6.62 30.36 -16.94
CA VAL A 37 6.97 31.23 -18.09
C VAL A 37 8.11 30.71 -18.98
N LEU A 38 8.83 29.66 -18.60
CA LEU A 38 10.07 29.30 -19.27
C LEU A 38 9.91 28.48 -20.56
N ARG A 39 8.74 27.82 -20.79
CA ARG A 39 8.53 27.04 -22.01
C ARG A 39 7.05 27.01 -22.40
N ASN A 40 6.71 27.58 -23.52
CA ASN A 40 5.34 27.53 -24.06
C ASN A 40 5.10 26.17 -24.74
N ALA A 41 4.48 25.25 -24.02
CA ALA A 41 4.07 23.92 -24.53
C ALA A 41 2.83 23.97 -25.45
N GLY A 42 2.24 25.15 -25.63
CA GLY A 42 1.01 25.36 -26.39
C GLY A 42 -0.27 25.05 -25.60
N ALA A 43 -1.39 25.63 -26.05
CA ALA A 43 -2.69 25.52 -25.38
C ALA A 43 -3.20 24.08 -25.31
N ILE A 44 -2.86 23.21 -26.28
CA ILE A 44 -3.28 21.81 -26.32
C ILE A 44 -2.69 21.04 -25.13
N ALA A 45 -1.40 21.19 -24.88
CA ALA A 45 -0.77 20.51 -23.74
C ALA A 45 -1.19 21.12 -22.40
N GLY A 46 -1.33 22.44 -22.32
CA GLY A 46 -1.74 23.16 -21.12
C GLY A 46 -3.14 22.74 -20.62
N ALA A 47 -4.13 22.72 -21.50
CA ALA A 47 -5.48 22.26 -21.16
C ALA A 47 -5.61 20.73 -21.13
N GLY A 48 -4.86 20.03 -21.98
CA GLY A 48 -4.92 18.57 -22.12
C GLY A 48 -4.35 17.81 -20.92
N ALA A 49 -3.31 18.34 -20.28
CA ALA A 49 -2.67 17.68 -19.14
C ALA A 49 -3.63 17.47 -17.93
N PRO A 50 -4.31 18.49 -17.40
CA PRO A 50 -5.25 18.30 -16.29
C PRO A 50 -6.45 17.43 -16.68
N ILE A 51 -6.92 17.51 -17.94
CA ILE A 51 -8.02 16.64 -18.43
C ILE A 51 -7.57 15.19 -18.49
N ALA A 52 -6.41 14.91 -19.05
CA ALA A 52 -5.86 13.56 -19.15
C ALA A 52 -5.61 12.96 -17.74
N ALA A 53 -5.07 13.74 -16.81
CA ALA A 53 -4.87 13.35 -15.43
C ALA A 53 -6.22 13.00 -14.74
N MET A 54 -7.22 13.88 -14.85
CA MET A 54 -8.55 13.65 -14.29
C MET A 54 -9.19 12.36 -14.84
N ILE A 55 -9.16 12.16 -16.15
CA ILE A 55 -9.72 10.95 -16.78
C ILE A 55 -8.97 9.70 -16.32
N ALA A 56 -7.63 9.76 -16.28
CA ALA A 56 -6.80 8.63 -15.83
C ALA A 56 -7.10 8.27 -14.37
N ASP A 57 -7.30 9.24 -13.50
CA ASP A 57 -7.55 9.03 -12.09
C ASP A 57 -8.98 8.53 -11.83
N LEU A 58 -10.00 9.08 -12.51
CA LEU A 58 -11.38 8.58 -12.43
C LEU A 58 -11.51 7.16 -12.97
N ALA A 59 -11.00 6.92 -14.18
CA ALA A 59 -11.07 5.60 -14.79
C ALA A 59 -10.23 4.56 -14.01
N GLY A 60 -9.04 4.95 -13.58
CA GLY A 60 -8.18 4.13 -12.74
C GLY A 60 -8.81 3.78 -11.39
N ALA A 61 -9.51 4.73 -10.77
CA ALA A 61 -10.27 4.48 -9.54
C ALA A 61 -11.39 3.46 -9.78
N ILE A 62 -12.18 3.62 -10.86
CA ILE A 62 -13.24 2.65 -11.24
C ILE A 62 -12.65 1.28 -11.50
N ALA A 63 -11.51 1.19 -12.17
CA ALA A 63 -10.83 -0.06 -12.45
C ALA A 63 -10.37 -0.76 -11.16
N LEU A 64 -9.70 -0.05 -10.27
CA LEU A 64 -9.20 -0.58 -8.99
C LEU A 64 -10.35 -1.04 -8.10
N GLY A 65 -11.32 -0.17 -7.83
CA GLY A 65 -12.46 -0.48 -6.95
C GLY A 65 -13.34 -1.59 -7.51
N GLY A 66 -13.59 -1.59 -8.81
CA GLY A 66 -14.35 -2.63 -9.50
C GLY A 66 -13.67 -3.99 -9.48
N ALA A 67 -12.36 -4.06 -9.74
CA ALA A 67 -11.57 -5.28 -9.67
C ALA A 67 -11.52 -5.83 -8.22
N LEU A 68 -11.40 -4.95 -7.23
CA LEU A 68 -11.44 -5.33 -5.82
C LEU A 68 -12.82 -5.91 -5.44
N LEU A 69 -13.92 -5.29 -5.84
CA LEU A 69 -15.27 -5.85 -5.62
C LEU A 69 -15.40 -7.22 -6.27
N ALA A 70 -15.00 -7.37 -7.54
CA ALA A 70 -15.08 -8.62 -8.30
C ALA A 70 -14.22 -9.73 -7.70
N GLY A 71 -13.04 -9.40 -7.18
CA GLY A 71 -12.09 -10.36 -6.60
C GLY A 71 -12.45 -10.89 -5.23
N TRP A 72 -13.15 -10.09 -4.40
CA TRP A 72 -13.37 -10.44 -2.99
C TRP A 72 -14.82 -10.36 -2.50
N LEU A 73 -15.64 -9.40 -2.98
CA LEU A 73 -16.96 -9.16 -2.43
C LEU A 73 -18.07 -9.83 -3.24
N LEU A 74 -18.02 -9.80 -4.58
CA LEU A 74 -19.08 -10.33 -5.43
C LEU A 74 -19.08 -11.86 -5.44
N ARG A 75 -20.19 -12.44 -4.95
CA ARG A 75 -20.38 -13.90 -4.86
C ARG A 75 -20.98 -14.48 -6.13
N VAL A 76 -21.92 -13.75 -6.76
CA VAL A 76 -22.66 -14.16 -7.94
C VAL A 76 -21.77 -14.05 -9.19
N PRO A 77 -21.58 -15.12 -9.98
CA PRO A 77 -20.74 -15.10 -11.17
C PRO A 77 -21.17 -14.07 -12.23
N ALA A 78 -22.48 -13.92 -12.46
CA ALA A 78 -23.02 -12.99 -13.45
C ALA A 78 -22.69 -11.53 -13.11
N ASP A 79 -22.78 -11.16 -11.82
CA ASP A 79 -22.49 -9.78 -11.37
C ASP A 79 -20.99 -9.50 -11.39
N ARG A 80 -20.17 -10.52 -11.06
CA ARG A 80 -18.73 -10.43 -11.24
C ARG A 80 -18.35 -10.21 -12.70
N SER A 81 -19.01 -10.91 -13.63
CA SER A 81 -18.77 -10.72 -15.07
C SER A 81 -19.13 -9.31 -15.53
N ARG A 82 -20.24 -8.76 -15.03
CA ARG A 82 -20.63 -7.36 -15.30
C ARG A 82 -19.61 -6.37 -14.73
N ALA A 83 -19.20 -6.57 -13.47
CA ALA A 83 -18.17 -5.74 -12.86
C ALA A 83 -16.86 -5.79 -13.65
N MET A 84 -16.42 -6.98 -14.08
CA MET A 84 -15.20 -7.14 -14.88
C MET A 84 -15.31 -6.51 -16.27
N LEU A 85 -16.49 -6.46 -16.88
CA LEU A 85 -16.70 -5.70 -18.12
C LEU A 85 -16.48 -4.22 -17.90
N VAL A 86 -17.04 -3.64 -16.82
CA VAL A 86 -16.82 -2.24 -16.43
C VAL A 86 -15.33 -1.99 -16.17
N VAL A 87 -14.68 -2.91 -15.46
CA VAL A 87 -13.24 -2.86 -15.19
C VAL A 87 -12.43 -2.85 -16.48
N ALA A 88 -12.72 -3.74 -17.43
CA ALA A 88 -12.00 -3.81 -18.71
C ALA A 88 -12.09 -2.50 -19.50
N VAL A 89 -13.28 -1.90 -19.56
CA VAL A 89 -13.48 -0.58 -20.18
C VAL A 89 -12.72 0.50 -19.41
N ALA A 90 -12.82 0.52 -18.08
CA ALA A 90 -12.18 1.52 -17.26
C ALA A 90 -10.64 1.45 -17.36
N VAL A 91 -10.05 0.23 -17.36
CA VAL A 91 -8.59 0.06 -17.55
C VAL A 91 -8.16 0.51 -18.94
N GLY A 92 -8.95 0.19 -19.99
CA GLY A 92 -8.70 0.67 -21.36
C GLY A 92 -8.69 2.21 -21.43
N VAL A 93 -9.68 2.87 -20.82
CA VAL A 93 -9.72 4.34 -20.72
C VAL A 93 -8.52 4.87 -19.93
N THR A 94 -8.15 4.22 -18.83
CA THR A 94 -6.94 4.57 -18.05
C THR A 94 -5.70 4.50 -18.92
N THR A 95 -5.55 3.45 -19.72
CA THR A 95 -4.39 3.28 -20.63
C THR A 95 -4.29 4.43 -21.63
N VAL A 96 -5.38 4.77 -22.30
CA VAL A 96 -5.40 5.89 -23.26
C VAL A 96 -5.09 7.22 -22.54
N ALA A 97 -5.72 7.46 -21.39
CA ALA A 97 -5.49 8.69 -20.64
C ALA A 97 -4.05 8.81 -20.11
N ARG A 98 -3.43 7.68 -19.67
CA ARG A 98 -2.00 7.67 -19.28
C ARG A 98 -1.07 7.93 -20.48
N GLY A 99 -1.41 7.42 -21.68
CA GLY A 99 -0.69 7.77 -22.92
C GLY A 99 -0.77 9.26 -23.25
N LEU A 100 -1.95 9.86 -23.13
CA LEU A 100 -2.12 11.30 -23.31
C LEU A 100 -1.39 12.11 -22.23
N ALA A 101 -1.41 11.67 -20.97
CA ALA A 101 -0.66 12.30 -19.89
C ALA A 101 0.85 12.28 -20.16
N LEU A 102 1.39 11.16 -20.64
CA LEU A 102 2.80 11.05 -21.06
C LEU A 102 3.11 12.04 -22.19
N LEU A 103 2.26 12.12 -23.22
CA LEU A 103 2.40 13.01 -24.35
C LEU A 103 2.43 14.48 -23.91
N PHE A 104 1.46 14.91 -23.11
CA PHE A 104 1.37 16.29 -22.64
C PHE A 104 2.47 16.64 -21.64
N SER A 105 2.86 15.72 -20.79
CA SER A 105 3.99 15.90 -19.87
C SER A 105 5.30 16.08 -20.63
N TYR A 106 5.51 15.31 -21.71
CA TYR A 106 6.63 15.50 -22.62
C TYR A 106 6.63 16.91 -23.24
N ALA A 107 5.48 17.33 -23.80
CA ALA A 107 5.34 18.66 -24.40
C ALA A 107 5.69 19.80 -23.41
N ILE A 108 5.19 19.67 -22.16
CA ILE A 108 5.42 20.65 -21.09
C ILE A 108 6.89 20.66 -20.65
N ALA A 109 7.48 19.48 -20.44
CA ALA A 109 8.86 19.35 -19.97
C ALA A 109 9.90 19.85 -20.98
N THR A 110 9.65 19.61 -22.29
CA THR A 110 10.59 20.00 -23.36
C THR A 110 10.29 21.36 -23.96
N GLY A 111 9.09 21.92 -23.72
CA GLY A 111 8.63 23.14 -24.39
C GLY A 111 8.40 22.94 -25.89
N GLN A 112 8.07 21.72 -26.31
CA GLN A 112 7.77 21.39 -27.71
C GLN A 112 6.26 21.26 -27.89
N PRO A 113 5.55 22.22 -28.49
CA PRO A 113 4.12 22.13 -28.69
C PRO A 113 3.73 20.89 -29.52
N VAL A 114 2.61 20.27 -29.18
CA VAL A 114 2.08 19.13 -29.92
C VAL A 114 1.84 19.54 -31.40
N GLY A 115 2.41 18.80 -32.34
CA GLY A 115 2.31 19.07 -33.76
C GLY A 115 3.37 20.05 -34.31
N SER A 116 4.32 20.52 -33.47
CA SER A 116 5.47 21.30 -33.96
C SER A 116 6.48 20.39 -34.69
N GLU A 117 7.27 20.95 -35.62
CA GLU A 117 8.29 20.19 -36.38
C GLU A 117 9.32 19.49 -35.48
N ARG A 118 9.59 20.03 -34.29
CA ARG A 118 10.53 19.48 -33.32
C ARG A 118 9.89 18.49 -32.35
N PHE A 119 8.58 18.33 -32.44
CA PHE A 119 7.88 17.44 -31.47
C PHE A 119 8.38 16.01 -31.58
N GLY A 120 8.87 15.47 -30.47
CA GLY A 120 9.41 14.12 -30.38
C GLY A 120 10.94 14.01 -30.54
N SER A 121 11.66 15.08 -30.89
CA SER A 121 13.13 15.02 -31.06
C SER A 121 13.86 14.56 -29.78
N ASP A 122 13.36 14.91 -28.62
CA ASP A 122 14.00 14.63 -27.32
C ASP A 122 13.25 13.50 -26.54
N LEU A 123 12.37 12.75 -27.20
CA LEU A 123 11.54 11.75 -26.55
C LEU A 123 12.37 10.68 -25.83
N ALA A 124 13.44 10.19 -26.45
CA ALA A 124 14.30 9.16 -25.84
C ALA A 124 14.99 9.68 -24.56
N VAL A 125 15.44 10.93 -24.58
CA VAL A 125 16.05 11.59 -23.41
C VAL A 125 15.01 11.78 -22.30
N TYR A 126 13.81 12.24 -22.67
CA TYR A 126 12.71 12.41 -21.71
C TYR A 126 12.30 11.09 -21.06
N LEU A 127 12.16 10.02 -21.83
CA LEU A 127 11.80 8.70 -21.32
C LEU A 127 12.89 8.10 -20.41
N ALA A 128 14.14 8.57 -20.51
CA ALA A 128 15.22 8.19 -19.60
C ALA A 128 15.22 8.98 -18.27
N THR A 129 14.42 10.04 -18.16
CA THR A 129 14.24 10.75 -16.89
C THR A 129 13.39 9.96 -15.91
N ASP A 130 13.53 10.21 -14.60
CA ASP A 130 12.70 9.55 -13.58
C ASP A 130 11.20 9.72 -13.86
N LEU A 131 10.77 10.92 -14.22
CA LEU A 131 9.38 11.21 -14.57
C LEU A 131 8.93 10.40 -15.80
N GLY A 132 9.74 10.37 -16.86
CA GLY A 132 9.45 9.63 -18.08
C GLY A 132 9.34 8.12 -17.83
N VAL A 133 10.25 7.55 -17.03
CA VAL A 133 10.25 6.13 -16.64
C VAL A 133 8.95 5.77 -15.91
N TRP A 134 8.52 6.58 -14.93
CA TRP A 134 7.30 6.29 -14.16
C TRP A 134 6.03 6.44 -15.01
N LEU A 135 5.95 7.45 -15.87
CA LEU A 135 4.82 7.64 -16.79
C LEU A 135 4.73 6.50 -17.81
N LEU A 136 5.86 6.09 -18.38
CA LEU A 136 5.92 4.94 -19.31
C LEU A 136 5.54 3.64 -18.61
N THR A 137 6.06 3.42 -17.41
CA THR A 137 5.72 2.22 -16.60
C THR A 137 4.22 2.18 -16.29
N ALA A 138 3.61 3.31 -15.89
CA ALA A 138 2.17 3.40 -15.66
C ALA A 138 1.36 3.04 -16.92
N LEU A 139 1.78 3.53 -18.07
CA LEU A 139 1.17 3.22 -19.37
C LEU A 139 1.27 1.73 -19.69
N LEU A 140 2.47 1.15 -19.61
CA LEU A 140 2.71 -0.27 -19.94
C LEU A 140 1.97 -1.22 -18.99
N VAL A 141 1.98 -0.94 -17.68
CA VAL A 141 1.26 -1.76 -16.70
C VAL A 141 -0.25 -1.64 -16.90
N SER A 142 -0.78 -0.44 -17.20
CA SER A 142 -2.22 -0.29 -17.49
C SER A 142 -2.61 -0.99 -18.80
N ALA A 143 -1.77 -0.96 -19.84
CA ALA A 143 -1.99 -1.71 -21.08
C ALA A 143 -2.01 -3.23 -20.83
N ALA A 144 -1.05 -3.74 -20.04
CA ALA A 144 -1.02 -5.14 -19.63
C ALA A 144 -2.25 -5.53 -18.80
N ALA A 145 -2.67 -4.64 -17.87
CA ALA A 145 -3.89 -4.84 -17.08
C ALA A 145 -5.15 -4.87 -17.97
N THR A 146 -5.21 -4.05 -19.03
CA THR A 146 -6.28 -4.09 -20.04
C THR A 146 -6.31 -5.47 -20.72
N ALA A 147 -5.15 -5.94 -21.18
CA ALA A 147 -5.05 -7.26 -21.79
C ALA A 147 -5.54 -8.38 -20.84
N VAL A 148 -5.14 -8.34 -19.57
CA VAL A 148 -5.61 -9.31 -18.57
C VAL A 148 -7.11 -9.18 -18.31
N ALA A 149 -7.65 -7.96 -18.19
CA ALA A 149 -9.05 -7.72 -17.85
C ALA A 149 -10.02 -8.24 -18.94
N VAL A 150 -9.61 -8.23 -20.22
CA VAL A 150 -10.43 -8.72 -21.33
C VAL A 150 -10.39 -10.24 -21.50
N THR A 151 -9.41 -10.96 -20.88
CA THR A 151 -9.28 -12.42 -21.05
C THR A 151 -10.32 -13.22 -20.27
N GLY A 152 -10.97 -12.64 -19.26
CA GLY A 152 -11.99 -13.36 -18.50
C GLY A 152 -12.46 -12.68 -17.23
N THR A 153 -13.40 -13.35 -16.55
CA THR A 153 -14.15 -12.79 -15.42
C THR A 153 -13.99 -13.58 -14.12
N SER A 154 -12.92 -14.39 -14.02
CA SER A 154 -12.66 -15.19 -12.82
C SER A 154 -12.20 -14.32 -11.64
N ARG A 155 -12.41 -14.80 -10.40
CA ARG A 155 -11.89 -14.13 -9.19
C ARG A 155 -10.37 -13.98 -9.22
N GLY A 156 -9.67 -14.97 -9.78
CA GLY A 156 -8.21 -14.92 -9.90
C GLY A 156 -7.76 -13.77 -10.78
N LEU A 157 -8.36 -13.61 -11.95
CA LEU A 157 -8.07 -12.51 -12.87
C LEU A 157 -8.43 -11.15 -12.25
N ALA A 158 -9.57 -11.04 -11.58
CA ALA A 158 -9.95 -9.81 -10.88
C ALA A 158 -8.90 -9.39 -9.83
N ARG A 159 -8.34 -10.35 -9.08
CA ARG A 159 -7.26 -10.10 -8.12
C ARG A 159 -5.96 -9.68 -8.80
N VAL A 160 -5.60 -10.31 -9.92
CA VAL A 160 -4.43 -9.93 -10.71
C VAL A 160 -4.59 -8.48 -11.22
N VAL A 161 -5.75 -8.14 -11.80
CA VAL A 161 -6.04 -6.77 -12.25
C VAL A 161 -5.98 -5.79 -11.07
N THR A 162 -6.48 -6.16 -9.87
CA THR A 162 -6.37 -5.30 -8.68
C THR A 162 -4.91 -5.00 -8.36
N VAL A 163 -4.03 -6.02 -8.33
CA VAL A 163 -2.59 -5.83 -8.06
C VAL A 163 -1.94 -4.93 -9.12
N MET A 164 -2.26 -5.16 -10.40
CA MET A 164 -1.74 -4.32 -11.48
C MET A 164 -2.23 -2.87 -11.37
N MET A 165 -3.48 -2.64 -11.01
CA MET A 165 -4.01 -1.28 -10.79
C MET A 165 -3.40 -0.60 -9.56
N VAL A 166 -3.08 -1.35 -8.49
CA VAL A 166 -2.26 -0.83 -7.38
C VAL A 166 -0.91 -0.36 -7.88
N ALA A 167 -0.24 -1.14 -8.75
CA ALA A 167 1.03 -0.74 -9.36
C ALA A 167 0.87 0.52 -10.26
N VAL A 168 -0.22 0.65 -11.02
CA VAL A 168 -0.50 1.88 -11.81
C VAL A 168 -0.67 3.10 -10.90
N MET A 169 -1.43 2.97 -9.79
CA MET A 169 -1.61 4.05 -8.81
C MET A 169 -0.30 4.41 -8.11
N PHE A 170 0.53 3.42 -7.85
CA PHE A 170 1.87 3.61 -7.33
C PHE A 170 2.74 4.43 -8.31
N CYS A 171 2.81 4.05 -9.59
CA CYS A 171 3.52 4.83 -10.60
C CYS A 171 2.98 6.27 -10.68
N ALA A 172 1.67 6.46 -10.58
CA ALA A 172 1.05 7.78 -10.55
C ALA A 172 1.49 8.63 -9.34
N ALA A 173 1.66 8.01 -8.16
CA ALA A 173 2.18 8.70 -6.99
C ALA A 173 3.63 9.18 -7.18
N MET A 174 4.40 8.46 -7.98
CA MET A 174 5.80 8.81 -8.30
C MET A 174 5.94 9.94 -9.34
N THR A 175 4.88 10.29 -10.09
CA THR A 175 4.93 11.31 -11.16
C THR A 175 4.54 12.72 -10.70
N GLY A 176 4.08 12.90 -9.45
CA GLY A 176 3.65 14.19 -8.92
C GLY A 176 4.81 15.08 -8.43
N HIS A 177 4.50 16.33 -8.09
CA HIS A 177 5.47 17.28 -7.49
C HIS A 177 6.11 16.76 -6.18
N ALA A 178 5.58 15.70 -5.61
CA ALA A 178 6.13 15.03 -4.46
C ALA A 178 7.52 14.42 -4.71
N SER A 179 7.87 14.12 -5.95
CA SER A 179 9.14 13.47 -6.31
C SER A 179 10.37 14.39 -6.28
N GLY A 180 10.18 15.71 -6.26
CA GLY A 180 11.27 16.72 -6.26
C GLY A 180 11.56 17.37 -4.91
N ASP A 181 10.88 16.98 -3.83
CA ASP A 181 10.99 17.59 -2.50
C ASP A 181 12.06 16.89 -1.64
N SER A 182 12.67 17.62 -0.72
CA SER A 182 13.55 17.07 0.34
C SER A 182 12.87 16.00 1.22
N ASN A 183 11.53 16.01 1.30
CA ASN A 183 10.68 15.00 1.95
C ASN A 183 10.00 14.04 0.98
N HIS A 184 10.59 13.82 -0.19
CA HIS A 184 10.01 13.05 -1.29
C HIS A 184 9.53 11.63 -0.87
N GLU A 185 10.21 10.93 0.04
CA GLU A 185 9.77 9.60 0.51
C GLU A 185 8.41 9.68 1.23
N VAL A 186 8.23 10.66 2.09
CA VAL A 186 6.97 10.86 2.83
C VAL A 186 5.87 11.35 1.89
N ALA A 187 6.20 12.26 0.99
CA ALA A 187 5.23 12.86 0.07
C ALA A 187 4.71 11.82 -0.96
N THR A 188 5.59 10.97 -1.51
CA THR A 188 5.20 9.90 -2.45
C THR A 188 4.41 8.79 -1.77
N SER A 189 4.82 8.36 -0.57
CA SER A 189 4.08 7.38 0.24
C SER A 189 2.68 7.87 0.60
N THR A 190 2.57 9.14 1.00
CA THR A 190 1.29 9.79 1.32
C THR A 190 0.38 9.83 0.09
N MET A 191 0.93 10.20 -1.08
CA MET A 191 0.19 10.24 -2.33
C MET A 191 -0.27 8.85 -2.78
N MET A 192 0.55 7.81 -2.59
CA MET A 192 0.16 6.43 -2.87
C MET A 192 -1.05 6.01 -2.04
N VAL A 193 -1.01 6.24 -0.71
CA VAL A 193 -2.14 5.96 0.19
C VAL A 193 -3.39 6.72 -0.25
N HIS A 194 -3.23 7.99 -0.62
CA HIS A 194 -4.31 8.86 -1.09
C HIS A 194 -5.00 8.31 -2.35
N LEU A 195 -4.22 7.96 -3.39
CA LEU A 195 -4.75 7.43 -4.65
C LEU A 195 -5.43 6.06 -4.46
N LEU A 196 -4.85 5.18 -3.64
CA LEU A 196 -5.46 3.89 -3.33
C LEU A 196 -6.79 4.07 -2.59
N ALA A 197 -6.86 5.00 -1.64
CA ALA A 197 -8.09 5.28 -0.89
C ALA A 197 -9.20 5.82 -1.81
N VAL A 198 -8.88 6.77 -2.69
CA VAL A 198 -9.81 7.26 -3.72
C VAL A 198 -10.26 6.12 -4.62
N GLY A 199 -9.33 5.30 -5.11
CA GLY A 199 -9.62 4.17 -5.99
C GLY A 199 -10.59 3.16 -5.36
N ILE A 200 -10.38 2.80 -4.11
CA ILE A 200 -11.24 1.87 -3.38
C ILE A 200 -12.64 2.49 -3.16
N TRP A 201 -12.70 3.74 -2.72
CA TRP A 201 -13.97 4.38 -2.38
C TRP A 201 -14.77 4.76 -3.62
N LEU A 202 -14.26 5.66 -4.46
CA LEU A 202 -14.94 6.13 -5.67
C LEU A 202 -15.23 4.96 -6.62
N GLY A 203 -14.22 4.16 -6.93
CA GLY A 203 -14.35 3.07 -7.90
C GLY A 203 -15.28 1.97 -7.42
N GLY A 204 -15.19 1.59 -6.14
CA GLY A 204 -16.10 0.62 -5.55
C GLY A 204 -17.55 1.10 -5.56
N LEU A 205 -17.81 2.38 -5.21
CA LEU A 205 -19.14 2.97 -5.26
C LEU A 205 -19.69 3.03 -6.67
N ALA A 206 -18.90 3.49 -7.63
CA ALA A 206 -19.31 3.61 -9.03
C ALA A 206 -19.72 2.24 -9.60
N VAL A 207 -18.88 1.21 -9.43
CA VAL A 207 -19.21 -0.13 -9.94
C VAL A 207 -20.41 -0.72 -9.22
N LEU A 208 -20.53 -0.53 -7.90
CA LEU A 208 -21.70 -1.01 -7.14
C LEU A 208 -23.00 -0.42 -7.67
N GLN A 209 -23.02 0.87 -8.09
CA GLN A 209 -24.22 1.50 -8.66
C GLN A 209 -24.58 0.97 -10.06
N LEU A 210 -23.62 0.40 -10.79
CA LEU A 210 -23.82 -0.21 -12.12
C LEU A 210 -24.29 -1.67 -12.05
N LEU A 211 -24.23 -2.30 -10.88
CA LEU A 211 -24.70 -3.67 -10.68
C LEU A 211 -26.25 -3.74 -10.58
N PRO A 212 -26.85 -4.92 -10.86
CA PRO A 212 -28.26 -5.16 -10.63
C PRO A 212 -28.65 -4.96 -9.17
N ALA A 213 -29.94 -4.64 -8.93
CA ALA A 213 -30.48 -4.46 -7.59
C ALA A 213 -30.20 -5.65 -6.66
N THR A 214 -30.30 -6.87 -7.20
CA THR A 214 -30.04 -8.12 -6.46
C THR A 214 -28.66 -8.20 -5.78
N SER A 215 -27.62 -7.63 -6.40
CA SER A 215 -26.28 -7.59 -5.82
C SER A 215 -25.95 -6.27 -5.16
N ARG A 216 -26.46 -5.17 -5.71
CA ARG A 216 -26.29 -3.83 -5.13
C ARG A 216 -26.92 -3.73 -3.75
N ASP A 217 -28.06 -4.41 -3.55
CA ASP A 217 -28.85 -4.40 -2.33
C ASP A 217 -28.53 -5.63 -1.42
N ASP A 218 -27.59 -6.50 -1.81
CA ASP A 218 -27.09 -7.59 -0.96
C ASP A 218 -26.41 -7.03 0.29
N ALA A 219 -27.01 -7.31 1.45
CA ALA A 219 -26.55 -6.82 2.74
C ALA A 219 -25.08 -7.20 3.06
N ALA A 220 -24.58 -8.32 2.56
CA ALA A 220 -23.19 -8.72 2.76
C ALA A 220 -22.23 -7.90 1.88
N VAL A 221 -22.59 -7.62 0.63
CA VAL A 221 -21.82 -6.78 -0.29
C VAL A 221 -21.81 -5.34 0.21
N VAL A 222 -22.98 -4.80 0.58
CA VAL A 222 -23.13 -3.43 1.10
C VAL A 222 -22.33 -3.22 2.39
N ARG A 223 -22.42 -4.14 3.36
CA ARG A 223 -21.62 -4.05 4.61
C ARG A 223 -20.12 -4.15 4.33
N GLY A 224 -19.70 -5.08 3.48
CA GLY A 224 -18.30 -5.23 3.10
C GLY A 224 -17.75 -3.97 2.44
N TYR A 225 -18.49 -3.41 1.47
CA TYR A 225 -18.11 -2.17 0.80
C TYR A 225 -18.12 -0.97 1.77
N SER A 226 -19.16 -0.81 2.59
CA SER A 226 -19.25 0.27 3.58
C SER A 226 -18.07 0.26 4.56
N HIS A 227 -17.57 -0.92 4.93
CA HIS A 227 -16.37 -1.04 5.75
C HIS A 227 -15.11 -0.55 5.02
N LEU A 228 -14.93 -0.98 3.76
CA LEU A 228 -13.83 -0.50 2.92
C LEU A 228 -13.89 1.02 2.68
N ALA A 229 -15.08 1.57 2.42
CA ALA A 229 -15.29 3.00 2.23
C ALA A 229 -14.93 3.81 3.49
N LEU A 230 -15.20 3.29 4.70
CA LEU A 230 -14.78 3.95 5.94
C LEU A 230 -13.26 3.97 6.08
N ILE A 231 -12.60 2.84 5.82
CA ILE A 231 -11.14 2.75 5.84
C ILE A 231 -10.54 3.75 4.85
N ALA A 232 -11.08 3.78 3.62
CA ALA A 232 -10.64 4.68 2.58
C ALA A 232 -10.86 6.16 2.96
N TRP A 233 -11.99 6.50 3.57
CA TRP A 233 -12.26 7.87 4.06
C TRP A 233 -11.25 8.32 5.12
N ILE A 234 -10.95 7.46 6.11
CA ILE A 234 -9.94 7.74 7.14
C ILE A 234 -8.55 7.90 6.51
N ALA A 235 -8.16 6.97 5.64
CA ALA A 235 -6.87 7.00 4.96
C ALA A 235 -6.71 8.26 4.10
N LEU A 236 -7.79 8.65 3.40
CA LEU A 236 -7.84 9.86 2.58
C LEU A 236 -7.70 11.13 3.42
N GLY A 237 -8.38 11.21 4.57
CA GLY A 237 -8.27 12.32 5.50
C GLY A 237 -6.86 12.47 6.06
N LEU A 238 -6.29 11.38 6.58
CA LEU A 238 -4.93 11.38 7.16
C LEU A 238 -3.88 11.72 6.10
N SER A 239 -3.95 11.10 4.92
CA SER A 239 -3.02 11.40 3.82
C SER A 239 -3.17 12.84 3.30
N GLY A 240 -4.40 13.36 3.24
CA GLY A 240 -4.66 14.74 2.84
C GLY A 240 -4.08 15.78 3.79
N VAL A 241 -4.29 15.59 5.10
CA VAL A 241 -3.69 16.46 6.15
C VAL A 241 -2.17 16.43 6.07
N TRP A 242 -1.60 15.24 5.90
CA TRP A 242 -0.15 15.08 5.80
C TRP A 242 0.42 15.75 4.55
N ALA A 243 -0.20 15.51 3.39
CA ALA A 243 0.21 16.12 2.14
C ALA A 243 0.13 17.65 2.17
N LEU A 244 -0.86 18.20 2.87
CA LEU A 244 -0.99 19.64 3.06
C LEU A 244 0.09 20.17 4.00
N GLY A 245 0.35 19.49 5.13
CA GLY A 245 1.36 19.91 6.11
C GLY A 245 2.78 20.04 5.54
N VAL A 246 3.14 19.19 4.56
CA VAL A 246 4.44 19.25 3.88
C VAL A 246 4.51 20.43 2.88
N ARG A 247 3.38 20.97 2.42
CA ARG A 247 3.29 21.98 1.36
C ARG A 247 2.81 23.35 1.80
N MET A 248 2.53 23.53 3.08
CA MET A 248 2.17 24.82 3.69
C MET A 248 3.35 25.42 4.46
N ASN A 249 3.58 26.73 4.31
CA ASN A 249 4.51 27.46 5.16
C ASN A 249 3.85 27.88 6.48
N GLY A 250 2.53 28.02 6.50
CA GLY A 250 1.77 28.42 7.68
C GLY A 250 0.28 28.63 7.39
N LEU A 251 -0.48 28.97 8.44
CA LEU A 251 -1.93 29.18 8.33
C LEU A 251 -2.31 30.38 7.43
N GLY A 252 -1.39 31.32 7.19
CA GLY A 252 -1.60 32.43 6.25
C GLY A 252 -1.84 31.98 4.82
N ASP A 253 -1.28 30.85 4.42
CA ASP A 253 -1.43 30.28 3.08
C ASP A 253 -2.88 29.90 2.75
N LEU A 254 -3.74 29.70 3.76
CA LEU A 254 -5.18 29.49 3.57
C LEU A 254 -5.87 30.67 2.86
N VAL A 255 -5.31 31.86 3.01
CA VAL A 255 -5.86 33.10 2.40
C VAL A 255 -5.05 33.51 1.16
N THR A 256 -3.74 33.30 1.19
CA THR A 256 -2.83 33.85 0.16
C THR A 256 -2.52 32.89 -0.98
N SER A 257 -2.65 31.56 -0.75
CA SER A 257 -2.26 30.54 -1.74
C SER A 257 -3.46 29.87 -2.40
N PRO A 258 -3.64 30.01 -3.71
CA PRO A 258 -4.68 29.30 -4.46
C PRO A 258 -4.56 27.77 -4.33
N TYR A 259 -3.34 27.22 -4.29
CA TYR A 259 -3.09 25.80 -4.07
C TYR A 259 -3.66 25.31 -2.75
N VAL A 260 -3.40 26.04 -1.65
CA VAL A 260 -3.90 25.70 -0.31
C VAL A 260 -5.42 25.90 -0.21
N GLN A 261 -6.00 26.89 -0.90
CA GLN A 261 -7.44 27.10 -0.97
C GLN A 261 -8.15 25.93 -1.67
N ILE A 262 -7.59 25.38 -2.76
CA ILE A 262 -8.11 24.17 -3.41
C ILE A 262 -8.01 22.97 -2.45
N ALA A 263 -6.91 22.83 -1.73
CA ALA A 263 -6.76 21.77 -0.73
C ALA A 263 -7.79 21.90 0.41
N ALA A 264 -8.06 23.11 0.89
CA ALA A 264 -9.10 23.38 1.88
C ALA A 264 -10.51 23.05 1.37
N ALA A 265 -10.82 23.39 0.10
CA ALA A 265 -12.08 23.01 -0.55
C ALA A 265 -12.23 21.48 -0.61
N LYS A 266 -11.16 20.74 -0.95
CA LYS A 266 -11.16 19.26 -0.92
C LYS A 266 -11.37 18.71 0.50
N ALA A 267 -10.79 19.33 1.52
CA ALA A 267 -11.01 18.94 2.92
C ALA A 267 -12.50 19.17 3.32
N ALA A 268 -13.11 20.28 2.92
CA ALA A 268 -14.52 20.53 3.14
C ALA A 268 -15.42 19.48 2.44
N LEU A 269 -15.10 19.12 1.19
CA LEU A 269 -15.78 18.04 0.47
C LEU A 269 -15.64 16.70 1.21
N LEU A 270 -14.47 16.37 1.73
CA LEU A 270 -14.24 15.14 2.50
C LEU A 270 -15.07 15.09 3.78
N LEU A 271 -15.21 16.22 4.50
CA LEU A 271 -16.06 16.32 5.69
C LEU A 271 -17.56 16.16 5.32
N ALA A 272 -18.01 16.80 4.26
CA ALA A 272 -19.38 16.65 3.75
C ALA A 272 -19.68 15.20 3.37
N LEU A 273 -18.76 14.55 2.65
CA LEU A 273 -18.84 13.12 2.30
C LEU A 273 -18.85 12.22 3.54
N GLY A 274 -18.06 12.53 4.56
CA GLY A 274 -18.07 11.82 5.84
C GLY A 274 -19.42 11.92 6.55
N ALA A 275 -20.02 13.12 6.59
CA ALA A 275 -21.35 13.34 7.15
C ALA A 275 -22.42 12.53 6.39
N MET A 276 -22.37 12.53 5.05
CA MET A 276 -23.26 11.71 4.22
C MET A 276 -23.08 10.20 4.51
N GLY A 277 -21.84 9.72 4.65
CA GLY A 277 -21.55 8.33 5.00
C GLY A 277 -22.09 7.93 6.38
N VAL A 278 -22.05 8.82 7.37
CA VAL A 278 -22.69 8.60 8.68
C VAL A 278 -24.21 8.47 8.54
N LEU A 279 -24.85 9.35 7.76
CA LEU A 279 -26.29 9.30 7.51
C LEU A 279 -26.69 8.00 6.81
N GLN A 280 -25.96 7.58 5.78
CA GLN A 280 -26.21 6.32 5.07
C GLN A 280 -26.09 5.11 6.00
N ARG A 281 -25.06 5.07 6.86
CA ARG A 281 -24.87 3.98 7.84
C ARG A 281 -25.97 3.91 8.87
N ARG A 282 -26.43 5.06 9.37
CA ARG A 282 -27.59 5.13 10.28
C ARG A 282 -28.83 4.59 9.60
N GLN A 283 -29.10 4.95 8.34
CA GLN A 283 -30.22 4.44 7.57
C GLN A 283 -30.14 2.94 7.32
N ILE A 284 -28.96 2.41 6.97
CA ILE A 284 -28.73 0.96 6.81
C ILE A 284 -28.97 0.25 8.15
N ALA A 285 -28.44 0.76 9.25
CA ALA A 285 -28.59 0.16 10.57
C ALA A 285 -30.05 0.16 11.05
N THR A 286 -30.79 1.27 10.86
CA THR A 286 -32.21 1.35 11.24
C THR A 286 -33.11 0.56 10.29
N GLY A 287 -32.78 0.48 8.99
CA GLY A 287 -33.47 -0.37 8.02
C GLY A 287 -33.34 -1.85 8.37
N LEU A 288 -32.11 -2.32 8.67
CA LEU A 288 -31.85 -3.70 9.10
C LEU A 288 -32.51 -4.06 10.44
N ALA A 289 -32.68 -3.09 11.34
CA ALA A 289 -33.36 -3.30 12.62
C ALA A 289 -34.91 -3.30 12.52
N ARG A 290 -35.46 -2.74 11.47
CA ARG A 290 -36.92 -2.64 11.24
C ARG A 290 -37.48 -3.71 10.31
N THR A 291 -36.64 -4.47 9.64
CA THR A 291 -37.08 -5.60 8.80
C THR A 291 -37.46 -6.77 9.68
N ALA A 292 -38.76 -6.88 10.03
CA ALA A 292 -39.35 -8.16 10.31
C ALA A 292 -39.22 -9.07 9.07
N PRO A 293 -39.15 -10.41 9.23
CA PRO A 293 -39.03 -11.31 8.08
C PRO A 293 -40.19 -11.06 7.09
N GLY A 294 -39.92 -10.38 5.98
CA GLY A 294 -40.89 -10.07 4.93
C GLY A 294 -41.05 -8.61 4.49
N GLU A 295 -40.49 -7.65 5.24
CA GLU A 295 -40.53 -6.23 4.83
C GLU A 295 -39.19 -5.78 4.25
N GLY A 296 -39.23 -5.25 3.02
CA GLY A 296 -38.06 -4.85 2.26
C GLY A 296 -37.27 -3.69 2.87
N LEU A 297 -36.01 -3.58 2.49
CA LEU A 297 -35.11 -2.47 2.80
C LEU A 297 -35.72 -1.09 2.49
N PRO A 298 -35.33 0.00 3.19
CA PRO A 298 -35.82 1.34 2.94
C PRO A 298 -35.67 1.73 1.46
N PRO A 299 -36.51 2.65 0.95
CA PRO A 299 -36.70 2.85 -0.49
C PRO A 299 -35.37 3.02 -1.20
N VAL A 300 -35.03 2.06 -2.06
CA VAL A 300 -33.84 1.95 -2.92
C VAL A 300 -33.51 3.29 -3.63
N ALA A 301 -34.52 4.09 -3.89
CA ALA A 301 -34.40 5.40 -4.52
C ALA A 301 -33.60 6.42 -3.68
N VAL A 302 -33.79 6.45 -2.36
CA VAL A 302 -33.08 7.41 -1.47
C VAL A 302 -31.59 7.03 -1.36
N TYR A 303 -31.30 5.76 -1.17
CA TYR A 303 -29.92 5.26 -1.13
C TYR A 303 -29.19 5.55 -2.44
N ARG A 304 -29.81 5.28 -3.60
CA ARG A 304 -29.23 5.53 -4.91
C ARG A 304 -28.97 7.02 -5.15
N ARG A 305 -29.89 7.89 -4.73
CA ARG A 305 -29.72 9.35 -4.85
C ARG A 305 -28.51 9.83 -4.04
N LEU A 306 -28.38 9.38 -2.78
CA LEU A 306 -27.24 9.71 -1.94
C LEU A 306 -25.92 9.20 -2.53
N ALA A 307 -25.89 7.96 -3.03
CA ALA A 307 -24.70 7.39 -3.68
C ALA A 307 -24.28 8.15 -4.94
N LEU A 308 -25.23 8.62 -5.75
CA LEU A 308 -24.94 9.45 -6.93
C LEU A 308 -24.44 10.84 -6.55
N MET A 309 -24.97 11.45 -5.48
CA MET A 309 -24.44 12.71 -4.95
C MET A 309 -23.02 12.53 -4.41
N GLU A 310 -22.76 11.43 -3.71
CA GLU A 310 -21.43 11.07 -3.21
C GLU A 310 -20.44 10.91 -4.38
N LEU A 311 -20.81 10.22 -5.46
CA LEU A 311 -20.00 10.09 -6.67
C LEU A 311 -19.73 11.44 -7.35
N ALA A 312 -20.72 12.34 -7.40
CA ALA A 312 -20.52 13.67 -7.97
C ALA A 312 -19.51 14.51 -7.15
N LEU A 313 -19.62 14.48 -5.81
CA LEU A 313 -18.67 15.17 -4.93
C LEU A 313 -17.26 14.56 -4.98
N LEU A 314 -17.16 13.23 -5.07
CA LEU A 314 -15.87 12.55 -5.29
C LEU A 314 -15.28 12.91 -6.64
N GLY A 315 -16.07 12.96 -7.71
CA GLY A 315 -15.64 13.42 -9.03
C GLY A 315 -15.12 14.86 -9.00
N LEU A 316 -15.82 15.76 -8.31
CA LEU A 316 -15.37 17.14 -8.11
C LEU A 316 -14.03 17.17 -7.36
N ALA A 317 -13.86 16.38 -6.30
CA ALA A 317 -12.60 16.32 -5.56
C ALA A 317 -11.43 15.80 -6.42
N VAL A 318 -11.68 14.85 -7.33
CA VAL A 318 -10.67 14.36 -8.31
C VAL A 318 -10.32 15.44 -9.33
N SER A 319 -11.30 16.20 -9.82
CA SER A 319 -11.04 17.32 -10.75
C SER A 319 -10.17 18.40 -10.10
N LEU A 320 -10.45 18.75 -8.85
CA LEU A 320 -9.62 19.67 -8.08
C LEU A 320 -8.22 19.09 -7.81
N ALA A 321 -8.09 17.77 -7.63
CA ALA A 321 -6.79 17.11 -7.48
C ALA A 321 -5.97 17.18 -8.78
N ALA A 322 -6.60 16.96 -9.93
CA ALA A 322 -5.96 17.09 -11.25
C ALA A 322 -5.48 18.53 -11.50
N ALA A 323 -6.24 19.53 -11.08
CA ALA A 323 -5.80 20.93 -11.12
C ALA A 323 -4.55 21.16 -10.25
N MET A 324 -4.54 20.65 -9.03
CA MET A 324 -3.38 20.79 -8.13
C MET A 324 -2.12 20.11 -8.67
N SER A 325 -2.24 18.98 -9.40
CA SER A 325 -1.10 18.29 -9.99
C SER A 325 -0.42 19.08 -11.09
N SER A 326 -1.12 20.05 -11.69
CA SER A 326 -0.63 20.93 -12.75
C SER A 326 -0.19 22.31 -12.23
N SER A 327 -0.29 22.55 -10.92
CA SER A 327 -0.07 23.87 -10.30
C SER A 327 1.13 23.84 -9.35
N PRO A 328 1.94 24.90 -9.27
CA PRO A 328 3.06 24.95 -8.35
C PRO A 328 2.55 24.95 -6.90
N PRO A 329 3.20 24.20 -5.97
CA PRO A 329 2.88 24.27 -4.55
C PRO A 329 3.28 25.63 -3.95
N SER A 330 2.67 26.00 -2.82
CA SER A 330 2.94 27.30 -2.16
C SER A 330 4.27 27.35 -1.45
N ALA A 331 4.70 26.23 -0.89
CA ALA A 331 6.01 26.16 -0.26
C ALA A 331 7.08 26.01 -1.35
N GLU A 332 8.00 26.96 -1.41
CA GLU A 332 9.27 26.71 -2.07
C GLU A 332 9.91 25.48 -1.43
N ALA A 333 10.45 24.58 -2.24
CA ALA A 333 11.18 23.44 -1.72
C ALA A 333 12.23 23.94 -0.73
N ALA A 334 12.10 23.57 0.53
CA ALA A 334 13.07 23.98 1.54
C ALA A 334 14.47 23.59 1.06
N ALA A 335 15.43 24.51 1.16
CA ALA A 335 16.80 24.22 0.79
C ALA A 335 17.24 22.91 1.46
N PRO A 336 17.79 21.95 0.72
CA PRO A 336 18.22 20.70 1.31
C PRO A 336 19.14 20.97 2.50
N PRO A 337 19.02 20.23 3.63
CA PRO A 337 19.92 20.41 4.75
C PRO A 337 21.37 20.26 4.28
N PRO A 338 22.32 21.01 4.86
CA PRO A 338 23.72 20.92 4.46
C PRO A 338 24.33 19.58 4.87
N GLY A 339 25.29 19.11 4.07
CA GLY A 339 26.13 17.96 4.40
C GLY A 339 25.86 16.70 3.57
N PRO A 340 26.83 15.78 3.53
CA PRO A 340 26.75 14.57 2.70
C PRO A 340 25.58 13.65 3.04
N ALA A 341 25.25 13.50 4.33
CA ALA A 341 24.14 12.69 4.77
C ALA A 341 22.81 13.21 4.20
N ALA A 342 22.62 14.53 4.11
CA ALA A 342 21.40 15.12 3.58
C ALA A 342 21.26 14.87 2.08
N VAL A 343 22.37 14.93 1.34
CA VAL A 343 22.38 14.61 -0.10
C VAL A 343 21.99 13.14 -0.34
N LEU A 344 22.47 12.23 0.52
CA LEU A 344 22.21 10.81 0.37
C LEU A 344 20.81 10.42 0.89
N SER A 345 20.44 10.85 2.10
CA SER A 345 19.24 10.39 2.79
C SER A 345 18.01 11.28 2.64
N GLY A 346 18.18 12.51 2.12
CA GLY A 346 17.12 13.53 2.03
C GLY A 346 16.83 14.26 3.35
N TYR A 347 17.65 14.04 4.41
CA TYR A 347 17.50 14.73 5.71
C TYR A 347 18.85 14.94 6.40
N ALA A 348 18.88 15.87 7.35
CA ALA A 348 20.09 16.18 8.11
C ALA A 348 20.63 14.94 8.83
N LEU A 349 21.96 14.86 8.98
CA LEU A 349 22.58 13.80 9.76
C LEU A 349 21.98 13.75 11.16
N PRO A 350 21.40 12.62 11.61
CA PRO A 350 20.90 12.49 12.96
C PRO A 350 22.07 12.53 13.97
N PRO A 351 21.84 12.97 15.22
CA PRO A 351 22.85 12.95 16.27
C PRO A 351 23.32 11.52 16.56
N ALA A 352 24.41 11.36 17.29
CA ALA A 352 24.86 10.04 17.74
C ALA A 352 23.72 9.31 18.49
N PRO A 353 23.52 8.00 18.25
CA PRO A 353 22.39 7.27 18.83
C PRO A 353 22.59 7.12 20.35
N ASP A 354 21.92 7.96 21.12
CA ASP A 354 21.78 7.91 22.56
C ASP A 354 20.29 7.78 22.95
N LEU A 355 19.98 7.78 24.24
CA LEU A 355 18.62 7.63 24.73
C LEU A 355 17.71 8.81 24.28
N ALA A 356 18.23 10.02 24.26
CA ALA A 356 17.50 11.20 23.83
C ALA A 356 17.19 11.12 22.32
N ALA A 357 18.16 10.70 21.51
CA ALA A 357 17.99 10.49 20.09
C ALA A 357 16.96 9.38 19.79
N VAL A 358 16.99 8.26 20.53
CA VAL A 358 15.99 7.20 20.39
C VAL A 358 14.56 7.69 20.69
N LEU A 359 14.41 8.66 21.59
CA LEU A 359 13.09 9.21 21.92
C LEU A 359 12.65 10.32 20.96
N THR A 360 13.57 11.06 20.35
CA THR A 360 13.28 12.25 19.55
C THR A 360 13.40 12.06 18.05
N GLN A 361 14.23 11.11 17.60
CA GLN A 361 14.47 10.87 16.17
C GLN A 361 13.38 9.99 15.55
N TRP A 362 12.28 10.62 15.16
CA TRP A 362 11.14 9.96 14.53
C TRP A 362 10.88 10.57 13.16
N ARG A 363 10.67 9.71 12.17
CA ARG A 363 10.28 10.09 10.81
C ARG A 363 9.11 9.23 10.37
N PRO A 364 7.88 9.72 10.49
CA PRO A 364 6.70 8.94 10.16
C PRO A 364 6.74 8.41 8.73
N ASP A 365 6.47 7.11 8.57
CA ASP A 365 6.28 6.46 7.27
C ASP A 365 4.78 6.22 7.02
N PRO A 366 4.15 7.00 6.11
CA PRO A 366 2.74 6.84 5.79
C PRO A 366 2.38 5.46 5.24
N SER A 367 3.30 4.78 4.55
CA SER A 367 3.09 3.45 3.98
C SER A 367 2.97 2.39 5.07
N GLY A 368 3.90 2.37 6.02
CA GLY A 368 3.88 1.46 7.17
C GLY A 368 2.67 1.71 8.07
N MET A 369 2.34 2.99 8.33
CA MET A 369 1.16 3.37 9.10
C MET A 369 -0.14 2.95 8.41
N ALA A 370 -0.26 3.16 7.09
CA ALA A 370 -1.43 2.74 6.33
C ALA A 370 -1.59 1.22 6.34
N LEU A 371 -0.51 0.47 6.16
CA LEU A 371 -0.54 -0.99 6.22
C LEU A 371 -0.98 -1.48 7.61
N ALA A 372 -0.46 -0.89 8.69
CA ALA A 372 -0.88 -1.19 10.06
C ALA A 372 -2.38 -0.90 10.26
N CYS A 373 -2.87 0.25 9.81
CA CYS A 373 -4.30 0.60 9.87
C CYS A 373 -5.16 -0.39 9.08
N VAL A 374 -4.75 -0.75 7.84
CA VAL A 374 -5.48 -1.74 7.02
C VAL A 374 -5.55 -3.10 7.72
N LEU A 375 -4.44 -3.58 8.30
CA LEU A 375 -4.41 -4.83 9.04
C LEU A 375 -5.36 -4.81 10.24
N LEU A 376 -5.36 -3.74 11.04
CA LEU A 376 -6.21 -3.59 12.21
C LEU A 376 -7.69 -3.46 11.84
N LEU A 377 -8.01 -2.69 10.81
CA LEU A 377 -9.37 -2.49 10.34
C LEU A 377 -9.94 -3.71 9.64
N ALA A 378 -9.13 -4.44 8.86
CA ALA A 378 -9.52 -5.71 8.25
C ALA A 378 -9.81 -6.79 9.30
N TRP A 379 -9.12 -6.71 10.44
CA TRP A 379 -9.33 -7.61 11.57
C TRP A 379 -10.55 -7.25 12.42
N TRP A 380 -10.90 -5.97 12.51
CA TRP A 380 -11.97 -5.50 13.39
C TRP A 380 -13.34 -6.03 12.94
N ARG A 381 -13.86 -6.97 13.72
CA ARG A 381 -15.19 -7.55 13.54
C ARG A 381 -15.98 -7.34 14.84
N PRO A 382 -17.04 -6.52 14.83
CA PRO A 382 -17.82 -6.20 16.03
C PRO A 382 -18.46 -7.41 16.72
N THR A 383 -18.60 -8.54 16.00
CA THR A 383 -19.27 -9.78 16.44
C THR A 383 -18.32 -10.95 16.63
N ALA A 384 -17.02 -10.71 16.78
CA ALA A 384 -16.03 -11.79 16.88
C ALA A 384 -16.08 -12.53 18.24
N PRO A 385 -15.97 -13.86 18.25
CA PRO A 385 -15.98 -14.63 19.48
C PRO A 385 -14.74 -14.39 20.35
N ALA A 386 -14.88 -14.60 21.67
CA ALA A 386 -13.83 -14.37 22.70
C ALA A 386 -12.49 -15.10 22.42
N ARG A 387 -12.50 -16.18 21.62
CA ARG A 387 -11.32 -16.95 21.20
C ARG A 387 -10.29 -16.11 20.43
N GLU A 388 -10.68 -14.96 19.92
CA GLU A 388 -9.84 -14.09 19.09
C GLU A 388 -9.05 -13.02 19.89
N ARG A 389 -9.25 -12.90 21.22
CA ARG A 389 -8.54 -11.87 22.03
C ARG A 389 -7.02 -11.98 21.93
N ALA A 390 -6.46 -13.18 22.09
CA ALA A 390 -5.02 -13.38 21.99
C ALA A 390 -4.48 -13.14 20.57
N ALA A 391 -5.26 -13.46 19.53
CA ALA A 391 -4.92 -13.14 18.15
C ALA A 391 -4.98 -11.63 17.91
N SER A 392 -6.00 -10.95 18.44
CA SER A 392 -6.12 -9.48 18.37
C SER A 392 -4.94 -8.77 19.05
N ILE A 393 -4.54 -9.22 20.22
CA ILE A 393 -3.37 -8.67 20.93
C ILE A 393 -2.10 -8.84 20.09
N ARG A 394 -1.88 -10.03 19.50
CA ARG A 394 -0.71 -10.25 18.63
C ARG A 394 -0.74 -9.38 17.38
N LEU A 395 -1.92 -9.20 16.78
CA LEU A 395 -2.05 -8.34 15.60
C LEU A 395 -1.81 -6.87 15.95
N VAL A 396 -2.38 -6.38 17.05
CA VAL A 396 -2.12 -5.00 17.52
C VAL A 396 -0.64 -4.82 17.82
N ALA A 397 -0.02 -5.76 18.56
CA ALA A 397 1.41 -5.71 18.83
C ALA A 397 2.25 -5.73 17.54
N GLY A 398 1.91 -6.60 16.58
CA GLY A 398 2.60 -6.67 15.29
C GLY A 398 2.45 -5.40 14.46
N ALA A 399 1.26 -4.80 14.43
CA ALA A 399 1.00 -3.52 13.76
C ALA A 399 1.76 -2.36 14.45
N SER A 400 1.80 -2.33 15.78
CA SER A 400 2.57 -1.33 16.53
C SER A 400 4.07 -1.48 16.28
N VAL A 401 4.59 -2.70 16.27
CA VAL A 401 6.00 -2.97 15.93
C VAL A 401 6.30 -2.56 14.49
N LEU A 402 5.41 -2.84 13.54
CA LEU A 402 5.56 -2.38 12.15
C LEU A 402 5.73 -0.87 12.09
N VAL A 403 4.82 -0.11 12.72
CA VAL A 403 4.90 1.37 12.75
C VAL A 403 6.19 1.83 13.44
N LEU A 404 6.57 1.22 14.56
CA LEU A 404 7.79 1.56 15.28
C LEU A 404 9.04 1.34 14.42
N LEU A 405 9.10 0.23 13.67
CA LEU A 405 10.25 -0.11 12.84
C LEU A 405 10.33 0.75 11.57
N THR A 406 9.20 1.18 11.01
CA THR A 406 9.18 1.99 9.77
C THR A 406 9.15 3.48 10.01
N SER A 407 8.78 3.95 11.21
CA SER A 407 8.64 5.38 11.53
C SER A 407 9.52 5.84 12.69
N GLY A 408 10.06 4.92 13.48
CA GLY A 408 10.85 5.22 14.68
C GLY A 408 12.34 5.44 14.40
N PRO A 409 13.12 5.54 15.45
CA PRO A 409 14.56 5.85 15.37
C PRO A 409 15.33 4.88 14.49
N LEU A 410 14.98 3.59 14.54
CA LEU A 410 15.66 2.58 13.71
C LEU A 410 15.52 2.89 12.22
N ASN A 411 14.38 3.41 11.77
CA ASN A 411 14.19 3.86 10.39
C ASN A 411 15.07 5.06 10.06
N VAL A 412 15.17 6.04 10.97
CA VAL A 412 16.02 7.22 10.77
C VAL A 412 17.49 6.82 10.65
N TYR A 413 17.96 5.95 11.55
CA TYR A 413 19.35 5.50 11.52
C TYR A 413 19.65 4.49 10.40
N SER A 414 18.64 3.81 9.83
CA SER A 414 18.83 2.82 8.77
C SER A 414 19.43 3.39 7.48
N LYS A 415 19.27 4.69 7.23
CA LYS A 415 19.87 5.37 6.07
C LYS A 415 21.32 5.81 6.32
N VAL A 416 21.79 5.84 7.56
CA VAL A 416 23.14 6.30 7.90
C VAL A 416 24.01 5.23 8.55
N LEU A 417 23.42 4.17 9.12
CA LEU A 417 24.09 3.03 9.72
C LEU A 417 23.65 1.72 9.03
N ILE A 418 24.60 0.96 8.53
CA ILE A 418 24.30 -0.35 7.93
C ILE A 418 23.80 -1.35 8.98
N SER A 419 24.29 -1.26 10.23
CA SER A 419 23.81 -2.06 11.35
C SER A 419 22.32 -1.83 11.61
N ALA A 420 21.85 -0.57 11.61
CA ALA A 420 20.46 -0.22 11.79
C ALA A 420 19.60 -0.67 10.59
N HIS A 421 20.11 -0.56 9.36
CA HIS A 421 19.44 -0.99 8.13
C HIS A 421 19.16 -2.51 8.13
N VAL A 422 20.18 -3.30 8.44
CA VAL A 422 20.06 -4.76 8.55
C VAL A 422 19.11 -5.13 9.68
N LEU A 423 19.28 -4.51 10.85
CA LEU A 423 18.44 -4.80 12.02
C LEU A 423 16.96 -4.48 11.76
N GLN A 424 16.66 -3.40 11.05
CA GLN A 424 15.29 -3.05 10.66
C GLN A 424 14.64 -4.18 9.86
N HIS A 425 15.29 -4.70 8.81
CA HIS A 425 14.74 -5.76 7.99
C HIS A 425 14.61 -7.09 8.76
N VAL A 426 15.59 -7.43 9.60
CA VAL A 426 15.53 -8.64 10.43
C VAL A 426 14.40 -8.56 11.46
N LEU A 427 14.18 -7.39 12.08
CA LEU A 427 13.08 -7.21 13.03
C LEU A 427 11.70 -7.16 12.34
N LEU A 428 11.61 -6.59 11.14
CA LEU A 428 10.38 -6.70 10.33
C LEU A 428 10.03 -8.15 10.04
N LEU A 429 11.01 -8.97 9.70
CA LEU A 429 10.82 -10.40 9.46
C LEU A 429 10.54 -11.17 10.76
N ALA A 430 11.43 -11.07 11.75
CA ALA A 430 11.41 -11.93 12.93
C ALA A 430 10.39 -11.51 13.98
N LEU A 431 10.09 -10.21 14.14
CA LEU A 431 9.19 -9.72 15.18
C LEU A 431 7.83 -9.29 14.61
N ALA A 432 7.77 -8.30 13.73
CA ALA A 432 6.51 -7.82 13.17
C ALA A 432 5.81 -8.93 12.36
N GLY A 433 6.53 -9.58 11.44
CA GLY A 433 6.01 -10.67 10.60
C GLY A 433 5.54 -11.87 11.42
N THR A 434 6.27 -12.24 12.47
CA THR A 434 5.89 -13.33 13.38
C THR A 434 4.61 -13.00 14.15
N LEU A 435 4.49 -11.82 14.72
CA LEU A 435 3.30 -11.39 15.46
C LEU A 435 2.07 -11.36 14.54
N ILE A 436 2.17 -10.74 13.37
CA ILE A 436 1.07 -10.67 12.39
C ILE A 436 0.72 -12.06 11.86
N GLY A 437 1.70 -12.86 11.43
CA GLY A 437 1.51 -14.21 10.91
C GLY A 437 0.90 -15.18 11.93
N SER A 438 1.17 -14.97 13.24
CA SER A 438 0.56 -15.75 14.32
C SER A 438 -0.90 -15.38 14.59
N ALA A 439 -1.34 -14.19 14.18
CA ALA A 439 -2.72 -13.73 14.34
C ALA A 439 -3.64 -14.16 13.20
N VAL A 440 -3.15 -14.15 11.95
CA VAL A 440 -3.98 -14.41 10.77
C VAL A 440 -4.26 -15.89 10.55
N THR A 441 -5.29 -16.20 9.76
CA THR A 441 -5.74 -17.58 9.51
C THR A 441 -4.84 -18.30 8.50
N VAL A 442 -4.49 -19.55 8.76
CA VAL A 442 -3.71 -20.38 7.82
C VAL A 442 -4.57 -20.80 6.64
N LEU A 443 -4.10 -20.51 5.42
CA LEU A 443 -4.79 -20.90 4.18
C LEU A 443 -4.78 -22.43 4.00
N ALA A 444 -5.89 -22.99 3.54
CA ALA A 444 -6.01 -24.43 3.27
C ALA A 444 -4.94 -24.93 2.27
N ALA A 445 -4.60 -24.13 1.27
CA ALA A 445 -3.55 -24.45 0.29
C ALA A 445 -2.18 -24.69 0.95
N LEU A 446 -1.81 -23.91 1.98
CA LEU A 446 -0.56 -24.10 2.71
C LEU A 446 -0.55 -25.41 3.49
N ARG A 447 -1.68 -25.80 4.08
CA ARG A 447 -1.81 -27.10 4.78
C ARG A 447 -1.64 -28.27 3.82
N VAL A 448 -2.20 -28.19 2.62
CA VAL A 448 -2.03 -29.21 1.57
C VAL A 448 -0.58 -29.28 1.12
N LEU A 449 0.05 -28.14 0.85
CA LEU A 449 1.45 -28.04 0.44
C LEU A 449 2.38 -28.72 1.46
N VAL A 450 2.26 -28.34 2.73
CA VAL A 450 3.13 -28.83 3.81
C VAL A 450 2.95 -30.33 4.03
N ARG A 451 1.72 -30.85 3.93
CA ARG A 451 1.46 -32.28 4.06
C ARG A 451 2.12 -33.11 2.95
N ARG A 452 2.15 -32.57 1.72
CA ARG A 452 2.69 -33.27 0.55
C ARG A 452 4.20 -33.06 0.37
N ARG A 453 4.73 -31.87 0.68
CA ARG A 453 6.11 -31.47 0.33
C ARG A 453 6.69 -30.54 1.40
N THR A 454 7.07 -31.07 2.55
CA THR A 454 7.66 -30.29 3.66
C THR A 454 8.94 -29.55 3.25
N TRP A 455 9.79 -30.16 2.38
CA TRP A 455 11.00 -29.51 1.86
C TRP A 455 10.68 -28.24 1.07
N LEU A 456 9.61 -28.25 0.27
CA LEU A 456 9.18 -27.06 -0.48
C LEU A 456 8.67 -25.97 0.46
N ALA A 457 8.00 -26.35 1.56
CA ALA A 457 7.60 -25.38 2.58
C ALA A 457 8.81 -24.74 3.28
N ALA A 458 9.85 -25.51 3.56
CA ALA A 458 11.11 -24.99 4.12
C ALA A 458 11.82 -24.05 3.12
N LEU A 459 11.87 -24.40 1.83
CA LEU A 459 12.40 -23.52 0.79
C LEU A 459 11.61 -22.21 0.68
N LEU A 460 10.27 -22.29 0.68
CA LEU A 460 9.41 -21.10 0.62
C LEU A 460 9.55 -20.22 1.87
N ALA A 461 9.80 -20.80 3.04
CA ALA A 461 10.09 -20.05 4.26
C ALA A 461 11.46 -19.35 4.19
N ALA A 462 12.45 -20.00 3.59
CA ALA A 462 13.82 -19.48 3.46
C ALA A 462 13.97 -18.48 2.29
N ALA A 463 13.16 -18.60 1.24
CA ALA A 463 13.30 -17.80 0.02
C ALA A 463 13.30 -16.28 0.25
N PRO A 464 12.44 -15.68 1.10
CA PRO A 464 12.52 -14.24 1.38
C PRO A 464 13.85 -13.82 2.00
N VAL A 465 14.43 -14.65 2.89
CA VAL A 465 15.73 -14.39 3.49
C VAL A 465 16.85 -14.50 2.46
N ALA A 466 16.78 -15.49 1.56
CA ALA A 466 17.73 -15.64 0.46
C ALA A 466 17.69 -14.43 -0.50
N LEU A 467 16.48 -13.96 -0.82
CA LEU A 467 16.30 -12.78 -1.67
C LEU A 467 16.82 -11.50 -0.99
N LEU A 468 16.59 -11.34 0.32
CA LEU A 468 17.16 -10.23 1.09
C LEU A 468 18.69 -10.30 1.11
N ALA A 469 19.27 -11.46 1.42
CA ALA A 469 20.73 -11.64 1.43
C ALA A 469 21.32 -11.36 0.04
N GLY A 470 20.69 -11.84 -1.03
CA GLY A 470 21.07 -11.53 -2.41
C GLY A 470 20.99 -10.04 -2.74
N ALA A 471 19.97 -9.35 -2.26
CA ALA A 471 19.82 -7.91 -2.43
C ALA A 471 20.95 -7.13 -1.73
N TYR A 472 21.35 -7.57 -0.53
CA TYR A 472 22.48 -6.96 0.21
C TYR A 472 23.84 -7.22 -0.45
N ALA A 473 24.04 -8.41 -1.01
CA ALA A 473 25.28 -8.76 -1.68
C ALA A 473 25.46 -8.13 -3.07
N GLY A 474 24.38 -7.56 -3.64
CA GLY A 474 24.35 -7.05 -5.00
C GLY A 474 24.08 -5.54 -5.09
N PRO A 475 23.89 -5.03 -6.31
CA PRO A 475 23.58 -3.62 -6.57
C PRO A 475 22.20 -3.19 -6.04
N LEU A 476 21.33 -4.16 -5.68
CA LEU A 476 19.98 -3.88 -5.20
C LEU A 476 19.98 -3.15 -3.86
N LEU A 477 20.99 -3.37 -2.99
CA LEU A 477 21.12 -2.58 -1.76
C LEU A 477 21.31 -1.10 -2.08
N ARG A 478 22.21 -0.77 -3.02
CA ARG A 478 22.42 0.63 -3.41
C ARG A 478 21.16 1.23 -4.01
N LEU A 479 20.48 0.50 -4.88
CA LEU A 479 19.20 0.90 -5.45
C LEU A 479 18.14 1.15 -4.36
N ALA A 480 18.08 0.29 -3.32
CA ALA A 480 17.15 0.47 -2.21
C ALA A 480 17.48 1.66 -1.31
N LEU A 481 18.75 2.04 -1.22
CA LEU A 481 19.15 3.24 -0.50
C LEU A 481 18.81 4.52 -1.28
N ASP A 482 18.99 4.51 -2.61
CA ASP A 482 18.65 5.63 -3.49
C ASP A 482 17.14 5.75 -3.76
N SER A 483 16.43 4.61 -3.83
CA SER A 483 15.02 4.56 -4.21
C SER A 483 14.16 4.16 -3.02
N HIS A 484 13.28 5.06 -2.59
CA HIS A 484 12.27 4.77 -1.57
C HIS A 484 11.42 3.53 -1.90
N VAL A 485 11.09 3.36 -3.17
CA VAL A 485 10.32 2.21 -3.69
C VAL A 485 11.03 0.90 -3.48
N ALA A 486 12.30 0.83 -3.85
CA ALA A 486 13.09 -0.37 -3.68
C ALA A 486 13.29 -0.67 -2.18
N HIS A 487 13.45 0.37 -1.35
CA HIS A 487 13.51 0.22 0.11
C HIS A 487 12.20 -0.36 0.69
N LEU A 488 11.05 0.21 0.32
CA LEU A 488 9.73 -0.36 0.68
C LEU A 488 9.58 -1.81 0.20
N GLY A 489 10.07 -2.12 -1.00
CA GLY A 489 10.10 -3.49 -1.52
C GLY A 489 10.85 -4.46 -0.62
N LEU A 490 12.03 -4.09 -0.13
CA LEU A 490 12.80 -4.89 0.82
C LEU A 490 12.10 -5.01 2.19
N GLN A 491 11.50 -3.94 2.69
CA GLN A 491 10.72 -3.97 3.92
C GLN A 491 9.50 -4.90 3.80
N MET A 492 8.77 -4.85 2.68
CA MET A 492 7.64 -5.73 2.42
C MET A 492 8.06 -7.18 2.23
N LEU A 493 9.21 -7.43 1.58
CA LEU A 493 9.80 -8.77 1.46
C LEU A 493 10.15 -9.34 2.83
N ALA A 494 10.75 -8.55 3.71
CA ALA A 494 11.08 -8.95 5.07
C ALA A 494 9.82 -9.27 5.88
N LEU A 495 8.86 -8.34 5.94
CA LEU A 495 7.61 -8.50 6.68
C LEU A 495 6.80 -9.69 6.16
N GLY A 496 6.58 -9.75 4.85
CA GLY A 496 5.84 -10.84 4.19
C GLY A 496 6.51 -12.20 4.35
N GLY A 497 7.85 -12.23 4.33
CA GLY A 497 8.65 -13.41 4.59
C GLY A 497 8.43 -13.97 6.01
N GLY A 498 8.43 -13.10 7.02
CA GLY A 498 8.14 -13.47 8.40
C GLY A 498 6.71 -13.99 8.58
N VAL A 499 5.72 -13.32 8.00
CA VAL A 499 4.32 -13.78 7.97
C VAL A 499 4.23 -15.17 7.32
N LEU A 500 4.82 -15.35 6.15
CA LEU A 500 4.79 -16.63 5.41
C LEU A 500 5.44 -17.76 6.20
N ALA A 501 6.62 -17.53 6.78
CA ALA A 501 7.33 -18.53 7.56
C ALA A 501 6.48 -19.03 8.74
N VAL A 502 5.84 -18.12 9.49
CA VAL A 502 4.94 -18.49 10.60
C VAL A 502 3.71 -19.24 10.11
N LEU A 503 3.09 -18.81 9.01
CA LEU A 503 1.94 -19.51 8.43
C LEU A 503 2.28 -20.93 7.99
N LEU A 504 3.47 -21.15 7.43
CA LEU A 504 3.96 -22.47 7.03
C LEU A 504 4.22 -23.36 8.27
N VAL A 505 4.85 -22.84 9.33
CA VAL A 505 5.05 -23.56 10.60
C VAL A 505 3.71 -23.94 11.22
N ARG A 506 2.74 -23.03 11.30
CA ARG A 506 1.39 -23.28 11.81
C ARG A 506 0.62 -24.30 10.94
N ALA A 507 0.86 -24.28 9.61
CA ALA A 507 0.28 -25.28 8.71
C ALA A 507 0.80 -26.70 9.00
N VAL A 508 2.07 -26.84 9.43
CA VAL A 508 2.66 -28.12 9.87
C VAL A 508 2.06 -28.59 11.19
N LEU A 509 1.98 -27.69 12.17
CA LEU A 509 1.53 -28.02 13.53
C LEU A 509 0.03 -28.34 13.58
N GLY A 510 -0.79 -27.70 12.71
CA GLY A 510 -2.25 -27.78 12.75
C GLY A 510 -2.86 -26.84 13.79
N ASP A 511 -4.21 -26.73 13.81
CA ASP A 511 -4.91 -25.75 14.65
C ASP A 511 -5.17 -26.24 16.09
N ALA A 512 -5.02 -27.54 16.36
CA ALA A 512 -5.14 -28.12 17.71
C ALA A 512 -4.27 -29.37 17.86
N PRO A 513 -3.69 -29.63 19.04
CA PRO A 513 -3.09 -30.90 19.36
C PRO A 513 -4.20 -31.96 19.34
N ASP A 514 -4.07 -32.98 18.51
CA ASP A 514 -4.93 -34.17 18.58
C ASP A 514 -4.54 -34.97 19.86
N PRO A 515 -5.41 -35.02 20.87
CA PRO A 515 -5.08 -35.71 22.14
C PRO A 515 -4.79 -37.20 21.91
N ASN A 516 -5.36 -37.77 20.86
CA ASN A 516 -5.27 -39.20 20.52
C ASN A 516 -4.19 -39.50 19.48
N ALA A 517 -3.41 -38.50 19.03
CA ALA A 517 -2.34 -38.73 18.06
C ALA A 517 -1.24 -39.62 18.70
N GLN A 518 -0.92 -40.73 18.03
CA GLN A 518 0.20 -41.61 18.41
C GLN A 518 1.51 -40.81 18.52
N ARG A 519 2.35 -41.12 19.52
CA ARG A 519 3.59 -40.44 19.85
C ARG A 519 4.47 -40.18 18.62
N GLY A 520 4.67 -41.17 17.75
CA GLY A 520 5.46 -41.02 16.52
C GLY A 520 4.91 -40.03 15.49
N ARG A 521 3.59 -39.75 15.48
CA ARG A 521 3.00 -38.70 14.65
C ARG A 521 3.25 -37.30 15.21
N ARG A 522 3.33 -37.14 16.53
CA ARG A 522 3.68 -35.88 17.19
C ARG A 522 5.14 -35.52 16.89
N ASP A 523 6.05 -36.47 17.06
CA ASP A 523 7.49 -36.29 16.84
C ASP A 523 7.77 -35.92 15.37
N SER A 524 7.12 -36.58 14.40
CA SER A 524 7.30 -36.26 12.98
C SER A 524 6.75 -34.86 12.58
N ARG A 525 5.69 -34.37 13.25
CA ARG A 525 5.20 -33.00 13.04
C ARG A 525 6.14 -31.97 13.63
N ALA A 526 6.67 -32.23 14.81
CA ALA A 526 7.61 -31.37 15.49
C ALA A 526 8.90 -31.22 14.68
N ILE A 527 9.49 -32.32 14.21
CA ILE A 527 10.70 -32.30 13.34
C ILE A 527 10.44 -31.49 12.06
N ARG A 528 9.29 -31.68 11.41
CA ARG A 528 8.92 -30.91 10.21
C ARG A 528 8.75 -29.41 10.51
N ALA A 529 8.15 -29.07 11.66
CA ALA A 529 7.98 -27.67 12.06
C ALA A 529 9.31 -26.98 12.27
N VAL A 530 10.29 -27.68 12.86
CA VAL A 530 11.66 -27.17 13.02
C VAL A 530 12.40 -27.05 11.71
N ALA A 531 12.25 -28.00 10.79
CA ALA A 531 12.84 -27.87 9.47
C ALA A 531 12.34 -26.62 8.74
N VAL A 532 11.04 -26.33 8.84
CA VAL A 532 10.43 -25.14 8.22
C VAL A 532 10.81 -23.85 8.95
N ALA A 533 10.86 -23.84 10.28
CA ALA A 533 11.25 -22.67 11.07
C ALA A 533 12.76 -22.44 11.04
N GLY A 534 13.54 -23.53 11.06
CA GLY A 534 15.00 -23.47 11.11
C GLY A 534 15.65 -23.01 9.80
N ALA A 535 15.05 -23.33 8.66
CA ALA A 535 15.64 -22.99 7.37
C ALA A 535 15.89 -21.46 7.19
N PRO A 536 14.94 -20.55 7.42
CA PRO A 536 15.18 -19.11 7.36
C PRO A 536 16.17 -18.63 8.45
N LEU A 537 16.11 -19.21 9.66
CA LEU A 537 16.98 -18.82 10.78
C LEU A 537 18.43 -19.22 10.53
N LEU A 538 18.67 -20.41 9.97
CA LEU A 538 20.01 -20.86 9.59
C LEU A 538 20.59 -19.99 8.47
N LEU A 539 19.76 -19.61 7.51
CA LEU A 539 20.20 -18.71 6.43
C LEU A 539 20.52 -17.31 6.95
N LEU A 540 19.72 -16.79 7.89
CA LEU A 540 20.03 -15.53 8.60
C LEU A 540 21.33 -15.65 9.40
N LEU A 541 21.58 -16.77 10.07
CA LEU A 541 22.82 -17.02 10.80
C LEU A 541 24.02 -16.96 9.87
N VAL A 542 23.94 -17.64 8.72
CA VAL A 542 25.01 -17.60 7.69
C VAL A 542 25.20 -16.18 7.18
N ALA A 543 24.13 -15.47 6.86
CA ALA A 543 24.21 -14.07 6.41
C ALA A 543 24.84 -13.16 7.49
N GLY A 544 24.50 -13.35 8.76
CA GLY A 544 25.11 -12.63 9.88
C GLY A 544 26.61 -12.91 10.03
N ILE A 545 27.03 -14.17 9.88
CA ILE A 545 28.45 -14.56 9.90
C ILE A 545 29.19 -13.87 8.74
N VAL A 546 28.69 -13.99 7.52
CA VAL A 546 29.28 -13.33 6.35
C VAL A 546 29.41 -11.83 6.58
N LEU A 547 28.34 -11.17 7.06
CA LEU A 547 28.35 -9.74 7.31
C LEU A 547 29.35 -9.32 8.40
N SER A 548 29.61 -10.19 9.39
CA SER A 548 30.55 -9.93 10.50
C SER A 548 32.02 -10.18 10.13
N THR A 549 32.26 -10.93 9.06
CA THR A 549 33.62 -11.39 8.73
C THR A 549 34.16 -10.84 7.40
N THR A 550 33.32 -10.23 6.59
CA THR A 550 33.75 -9.65 5.31
C THR A 550 34.50 -8.33 5.52
N ASP A 551 35.65 -8.19 4.86
CA ASP A 551 36.46 -6.97 4.86
C ASP A 551 35.94 -5.91 3.87
N THR A 552 34.88 -6.22 3.12
CA THR A 552 34.30 -5.33 2.13
C THR A 552 33.05 -4.63 2.70
N LEU A 553 33.05 -3.31 2.70
CA LEU A 553 31.88 -2.52 3.10
C LEU A 553 30.79 -2.59 2.01
N LEU A 554 29.63 -3.09 2.36
CA LEU A 554 28.46 -3.10 1.49
C LEU A 554 27.96 -1.67 1.22
N ALA A 555 27.63 -1.38 -0.03
CA ALA A 555 27.23 -0.05 -0.47
C ALA A 555 28.19 1.06 0.04
N ALA A 556 29.51 0.86 -0.11
CA ALA A 556 30.55 1.75 0.39
C ALA A 556 30.37 3.21 -0.05
N SER A 557 29.89 3.43 -1.30
CA SER A 557 29.56 4.76 -1.84
C SER A 557 28.38 5.44 -1.12
N TRP A 558 27.67 4.74 -0.25
CA TRP A 558 26.62 5.28 0.60
C TRP A 558 27.07 5.37 2.06
N PHE A 559 27.24 4.23 2.74
CA PHE A 559 27.53 4.19 4.17
C PHE A 559 28.90 4.75 4.53
N GLY A 560 29.88 4.68 3.61
CA GLY A 560 31.18 5.32 3.75
C GLY A 560 31.17 6.83 3.45
N ALA A 561 30.14 7.35 2.79
CA ALA A 561 30.04 8.73 2.32
C ALA A 561 29.07 9.62 3.12
N THR A 562 28.49 9.14 4.22
CA THR A 562 27.50 9.88 5.02
C THR A 562 28.07 11.08 5.77
N GLY A 563 29.39 11.22 5.89
CA GLY A 563 30.03 12.33 6.58
C GLY A 563 29.79 12.36 8.10
N ARG A 564 29.57 11.21 8.72
CA ARG A 564 29.36 11.10 10.18
C ARG A 564 30.65 11.44 10.93
N ASP A 565 30.54 12.23 11.97
CA ASP A 565 31.58 12.55 12.96
C ASP A 565 31.56 11.61 14.19
N TRP A 566 30.56 10.74 14.28
CA TRP A 566 30.37 9.68 15.28
C TRP A 566 30.27 8.32 14.60
N ARG A 567 30.79 7.24 15.24
CA ARG A 567 30.87 5.89 14.65
C ARG A 567 31.39 5.92 13.21
N MET A 568 32.51 6.61 12.97
CA MET A 568 33.04 6.91 11.66
C MET A 568 33.43 5.64 10.88
N ASP A 569 33.85 4.58 11.56
CA ASP A 569 34.18 3.30 10.92
C ASP A 569 32.91 2.57 10.50
N ALA A 570 32.61 2.66 9.20
CA ALA A 570 31.43 2.06 8.61
C ALA A 570 31.54 0.53 8.50
N LEU A 571 32.78 -0.02 8.36
CA LEU A 571 32.99 -1.46 8.34
C LEU A 571 32.79 -2.07 9.73
N ALA A 572 33.30 -1.43 10.77
CA ALA A 572 33.01 -1.83 12.15
C ALA A 572 31.51 -1.76 12.49
N ASP A 573 30.78 -0.81 11.93
CA ASP A 573 29.33 -0.75 12.08
C ASP A 573 28.64 -1.91 11.36
N GLN A 574 29.09 -2.29 10.16
CA GLN A 574 28.63 -3.48 9.45
C GLN A 574 28.83 -4.75 10.28
N HIS A 575 30.02 -4.95 10.85
CA HIS A 575 30.30 -6.11 11.70
C HIS A 575 29.38 -6.17 12.93
N ARG A 576 29.06 -5.02 13.56
CA ARG A 576 28.07 -4.95 14.64
C ARG A 576 26.67 -5.40 14.17
N GLY A 577 26.27 -4.97 12.96
CA GLY A 577 25.03 -5.42 12.33
C GLY A 577 25.00 -6.93 12.15
N GLY A 578 26.08 -7.51 11.62
CA GLY A 578 26.23 -8.96 11.48
C GLY A 578 26.15 -9.71 12.82
N ALA A 579 26.84 -9.21 13.85
CA ALA A 579 26.78 -9.78 15.19
C ALA A 579 25.36 -9.76 15.78
N ALA A 580 24.62 -8.67 15.58
CA ALA A 580 23.21 -8.59 16.00
C ALA A 580 22.33 -9.63 15.30
N VAL A 581 22.55 -9.84 14.00
CA VAL A 581 21.84 -10.89 13.22
C VAL A 581 22.17 -12.29 13.74
N ILE A 582 23.43 -12.57 14.06
CA ILE A 582 23.85 -13.86 14.65
C ILE A 582 23.10 -14.09 15.96
N VAL A 583 23.10 -13.11 16.87
CA VAL A 583 22.41 -13.22 18.17
C VAL A 583 20.93 -13.49 17.99
N LEU A 584 20.26 -12.73 17.14
CA LEU A 584 18.80 -12.90 16.86
C LEU A 584 18.51 -14.27 16.23
N SER A 585 19.38 -14.75 15.34
CA SER A 585 19.23 -16.06 14.71
C SER A 585 19.39 -17.20 15.70
N VAL A 586 20.41 -17.13 16.58
CA VAL A 586 20.65 -18.11 17.63
C VAL A 586 19.49 -18.15 18.62
N VAL A 587 19.03 -16.99 19.08
CA VAL A 587 17.85 -16.89 19.97
C VAL A 587 16.62 -17.51 19.28
N GLY A 588 16.38 -17.22 18.01
CA GLY A 588 15.28 -17.80 17.23
C GLY A 588 15.39 -19.34 17.13
N LEU A 589 16.57 -19.87 16.87
CA LEU A 589 16.82 -21.33 16.83
C LEU A 589 16.60 -21.99 18.19
N LEU A 590 17.06 -21.38 19.27
CA LEU A 590 16.84 -21.87 20.63
C LEU A 590 15.35 -21.86 21.01
N LEU A 591 14.60 -20.81 20.64
CA LEU A 591 13.15 -20.75 20.86
C LEU A 591 12.42 -21.81 20.03
N ALA A 592 12.82 -22.04 18.78
CA ALA A 592 12.26 -23.10 17.95
C ALA A 592 12.56 -24.49 18.54
N ALA A 593 13.76 -24.74 19.02
CA ALA A 593 14.12 -25.99 19.72
C ALA A 593 13.35 -26.18 21.03
N ALA A 594 13.20 -25.13 21.84
CA ALA A 594 12.46 -25.19 23.10
C ALA A 594 10.97 -25.52 22.90
N THR A 595 10.36 -25.02 21.82
CA THR A 595 8.96 -25.35 21.48
C THR A 595 8.78 -26.82 21.13
N LEU A 596 9.81 -27.45 20.55
CA LEU A 596 9.84 -28.89 20.30
C LEU A 596 9.89 -29.69 21.59
N LEU A 597 10.84 -29.36 22.46
CA LEU A 597 11.05 -30.09 23.72
C LEU A 597 9.79 -30.07 24.59
N ARG A 598 9.07 -28.92 24.64
CA ARG A 598 7.79 -28.83 25.35
C ARG A 598 6.67 -29.66 24.72
N GLY A 599 6.68 -29.84 23.41
CA GLY A 599 5.70 -30.68 22.68
C GLY A 599 5.90 -32.19 22.90
N THR A 600 7.07 -32.61 23.40
CA THR A 600 7.42 -34.00 23.66
C THR A 600 7.19 -34.44 25.13
N GLU A 601 6.94 -33.50 26.07
CA GLU A 601 6.65 -33.86 27.45
C GLU A 601 5.36 -34.69 27.56
N PRO A 602 5.38 -35.83 28.28
CA PRO A 602 4.18 -36.64 28.49
C PRO A 602 3.18 -35.85 29.33
N VAL A 603 1.94 -35.77 28.86
CA VAL A 603 0.83 -35.30 29.69
C VAL A 603 0.84 -36.15 30.95
N ARG A 604 1.29 -35.62 32.10
CA ARG A 604 1.17 -36.26 33.39
C ARG A 604 -0.33 -36.57 33.59
N SER A 605 -0.68 -37.83 33.48
CA SER A 605 -2.01 -38.31 33.86
C SER A 605 -2.24 -37.93 35.33
N ARG A 606 -3.13 -36.96 35.56
CA ARG A 606 -3.70 -36.78 36.88
C ARG A 606 -4.46 -38.10 37.20
N THR A 607 -3.86 -38.95 37.98
CA THR A 607 -4.54 -40.08 38.59
C THR A 607 -5.74 -39.51 39.35
N PRO A 608 -6.96 -39.99 39.11
CA PRO A 608 -8.08 -39.57 39.94
C PRO A 608 -7.83 -40.08 41.36
N GLU A 609 -7.76 -39.13 42.29
CA GLU A 609 -7.70 -39.42 43.73
C GLU A 609 -8.93 -40.22 44.07
N LYS A 610 -8.74 -41.53 44.41
CA LYS A 610 -9.79 -42.41 44.93
C LYS A 610 -10.27 -41.79 46.23
N THR A 611 -11.39 -41.11 46.22
CA THR A 611 -12.18 -40.83 47.43
C THR A 611 -12.54 -42.15 48.10
N ARG A 612 -11.79 -42.50 49.13
CA ARG A 612 -12.23 -43.44 50.14
C ARG A 612 -13.13 -42.65 51.10
N GLY A 613 -14.37 -43.03 51.19
CA GLY A 613 -15.28 -42.62 52.21
C GLY A 613 -16.30 -43.71 52.39
#